data_1f70f336dddc99c9df8c96712d0319ef
#
_entry.id   1f70f336dddc99c9df8c96712d0319ef
#
_cell.length_a   1.000
_cell.length_b   1.000
_cell.length_c   1.000
_cell.angle_alpha   90.00
_cell.angle_beta   90.00
_cell.angle_gamma   90.00
#
_symmetry.space_group_name_H-M   'P 1'
#
loop_
_entity.id
_entity.type
_entity.pdbx_description
1 polymer ?
#
loop_
_entity_poly.entity_id
_entity_poly.type
_entity_poly.pdbx_seq_one_letter_code
_entity_poly.pdbx_strand_id
1 'polypeptide(L)'
;VWRQFDSPLAPERAVPLAEYSETLWSLCHRTRPKLKGLVLMTPYVIDANLHDPMRQRMDEYGAAVQEIADEFEAVFVDTQAAFDALLEHNHPASVAWDRIHPGPVGHMTIARAFLQGIGAL
;
A
#
# COMPACT_ATOMS: atom_id res chain seq x y z
N VAL A 1 4.99 -8.44 -1.67
CA VAL A 1 5.84 -7.66 -0.76
C VAL A 1 6.01 -8.39 0.58
N TRP A 2 4.94 -8.76 1.27
CA TRP A 2 5.01 -9.51 2.54
C TRP A 2 5.94 -10.74 2.49
N ARG A 3 5.90 -11.51 1.41
CA ARG A 3 6.71 -12.72 1.25
C ARG A 3 8.21 -12.47 1.16
N GLN A 4 8.63 -11.24 0.98
CA GLN A 4 10.04 -10.89 0.90
C GLN A 4 10.76 -10.94 2.24
N PHE A 5 10.04 -10.74 3.36
CA PHE A 5 10.65 -10.67 4.68
C PHE A 5 10.33 -11.84 5.58
N ASP A 6 9.09 -12.32 5.54
CA ASP A 6 8.56 -13.25 6.53
C ASP A 6 8.31 -14.66 5.98
N SER A 7 8.60 -14.90 4.69
CA SER A 7 8.47 -16.24 4.14
C SER A 7 9.83 -16.88 3.91
N PRO A 8 10.35 -17.63 4.88
CA PRO A 8 11.54 -18.45 4.68
C PRO A 8 11.30 -19.59 3.68
N LEU A 9 10.03 -19.82 3.29
CA LEU A 9 9.62 -20.98 2.50
C LEU A 9 9.71 -20.76 0.99
N ALA A 10 9.75 -19.52 0.51
CA ALA A 10 9.77 -19.23 -0.91
C ALA A 10 10.31 -17.82 -1.23
N PRO A 11 11.58 -17.52 -0.87
CA PRO A 11 12.18 -16.22 -1.16
C PRO A 11 12.24 -15.93 -2.68
N GLU A 12 12.29 -16.98 -3.51
CA GLU A 12 12.23 -16.88 -4.97
C GLU A 12 10.90 -16.36 -5.52
N ARG A 13 9.86 -16.30 -4.70
CA ARG A 13 8.56 -15.73 -5.06
C ARG A 13 8.42 -14.26 -4.67
N ALA A 14 9.46 -13.69 -4.09
CA ALA A 14 9.51 -12.27 -3.83
C ALA A 14 9.49 -11.50 -5.16
N VAL A 15 8.71 -10.44 -5.24
CA VAL A 15 8.69 -9.53 -6.39
C VAL A 15 9.62 -8.36 -6.09
N PRO A 16 10.77 -8.23 -6.77
CA PRO A 16 11.68 -7.11 -6.59
C PRO A 16 11.00 -5.77 -6.89
N LEU A 17 11.47 -4.68 -6.27
CA LEU A 17 10.91 -3.35 -6.46
C LEU A 17 10.87 -2.93 -7.93
N ALA A 18 11.95 -3.22 -8.68
CA ALA A 18 12.02 -2.89 -10.10
C ALA A 18 10.93 -3.61 -10.91
N GLU A 19 10.74 -4.93 -10.69
CA GLU A 19 9.69 -5.71 -11.35
C GLU A 19 8.29 -5.23 -10.95
N TYR A 20 8.10 -4.88 -9.67
CA TYR A 20 6.84 -4.33 -9.19
C TYR A 20 6.51 -3.02 -9.91
N SER A 21 7.46 -2.09 -9.95
CA SER A 21 7.29 -0.78 -10.58
C SER A 21 7.01 -0.90 -12.09
N GLU A 22 7.79 -1.72 -12.79
CA GLU A 22 7.62 -1.97 -14.23
C GLU A 22 6.25 -2.60 -14.53
N THR A 23 5.84 -3.58 -13.73
CA THR A 23 4.56 -4.25 -13.90
C THR A 23 3.41 -3.29 -13.64
N LEU A 24 3.45 -2.51 -12.55
CA LEU A 24 2.41 -1.52 -12.23
C LEU A 24 2.34 -0.43 -13.31
N TRP A 25 3.48 0.09 -13.72
CA TRP A 25 3.55 1.06 -14.82
C TRP A 25 2.92 0.51 -16.10
N SER A 26 3.28 -0.71 -16.50
CA SER A 26 2.73 -1.37 -17.70
C SER A 26 1.22 -1.55 -17.61
N LEU A 27 0.69 -1.92 -16.43
CA LEU A 27 -0.75 -2.01 -16.20
C LEU A 27 -1.43 -0.65 -16.36
N CYS A 28 -0.89 0.40 -15.75
CA CYS A 28 -1.40 1.76 -15.87
C CYS A 28 -1.37 2.24 -17.31
N HIS A 29 -0.25 2.07 -18.01
CA HIS A 29 -0.10 2.47 -19.41
C HIS A 29 -1.15 1.83 -20.32
N ARG A 30 -1.43 0.55 -20.12
CA ARG A 30 -2.41 -0.20 -20.94
C ARG A 30 -3.86 0.13 -20.63
N THR A 31 -4.15 0.52 -19.39
CA THR A 31 -5.52 0.72 -18.91
C THR A 31 -5.94 2.18 -18.91
N ARG A 32 -5.04 3.11 -18.56
CA ARG A 32 -5.34 4.54 -18.41
C ARG A 32 -6.12 5.16 -19.58
N PRO A 33 -5.78 4.89 -20.86
CA PRO A 33 -6.52 5.46 -22.00
C PRO A 33 -7.97 5.00 -22.10
N LYS A 34 -8.33 3.92 -21.39
CA LYS A 34 -9.67 3.32 -21.42
C LYS A 34 -10.52 3.69 -20.20
N LEU A 35 -9.96 4.44 -19.26
CA LEU A 35 -10.59 4.74 -17.98
C LEU A 35 -10.91 6.23 -17.87
N LYS A 36 -12.04 6.54 -17.24
CA LYS A 36 -12.39 7.91 -16.88
C LYS A 36 -11.58 8.41 -15.67
N GLY A 37 -11.15 7.51 -14.82
CA GLY A 37 -10.31 7.78 -13.66
C GLY A 37 -9.52 6.55 -13.27
N LEU A 38 -8.41 6.75 -12.58
CA LEU A 38 -7.55 5.72 -12.04
C LEU A 38 -7.22 6.08 -10.60
N VAL A 39 -7.27 5.11 -9.71
CA VAL A 39 -6.85 5.26 -8.31
C VAL A 39 -5.73 4.27 -8.04
N LEU A 40 -4.63 4.76 -7.51
CA LEU A 40 -3.53 3.93 -7.03
C LEU A 40 -3.41 4.08 -5.52
N MET A 41 -3.34 2.96 -4.83
CA MET A 41 -3.23 2.91 -3.38
C MET A 41 -1.90 2.30 -2.98
N THR A 42 -1.24 2.85 -1.95
CA THR A 42 0.01 2.28 -1.46
C THR A 42 -0.22 0.90 -0.83
N PRO A 43 0.73 -0.03 -0.95
CA PRO A 43 0.79 -1.17 -0.05
C PRO A 43 1.06 -0.67 1.39
N TYR A 44 0.83 -1.52 2.38
CA TYR A 44 0.97 -1.14 3.78
C TYR A 44 1.48 -2.28 4.65
N VAL A 45 2.03 -1.93 5.80
CA VAL A 45 2.26 -2.80 6.94
C VAL A 45 1.74 -2.11 8.20
N ILE A 46 1.04 -2.86 9.04
CA ILE A 46 0.40 -2.33 10.25
C ILE A 46 1.38 -2.48 11.42
N ASP A 47 2.32 -1.54 11.48
CA ASP A 47 3.33 -1.44 12.53
C ASP A 47 3.65 0.03 12.82
N ALA A 48 3.75 0.36 14.12
CA ALA A 48 4.10 1.71 14.55
C ALA A 48 5.61 1.99 14.50
N ASN A 49 6.45 0.96 14.33
CA ASN A 49 7.90 1.11 14.28
C ASN A 49 8.37 1.44 12.86
N LEU A 50 8.62 2.71 12.59
CA LEU A 50 9.11 3.19 11.30
C LEU A 50 10.51 2.65 10.92
N HIS A 51 11.25 2.09 11.89
CA HIS A 51 12.57 1.48 11.66
C HIS A 51 12.49 -0.04 11.45
N ASP A 52 11.30 -0.62 11.48
CA ASP A 52 11.12 -2.02 11.12
C ASP A 52 11.54 -2.26 9.67
N PRO A 53 12.38 -3.27 9.37
CA PRO A 53 12.86 -3.51 8.00
C PRO A 53 11.75 -3.76 6.98
N MET A 54 10.65 -4.40 7.40
CA MET A 54 9.50 -4.63 6.55
C MET A 54 8.77 -3.32 6.26
N ARG A 55 8.66 -2.43 7.28
CA ARG A 55 8.07 -1.10 7.11
C ARG A 55 8.89 -0.26 6.13
N GLN A 56 10.20 -0.17 6.30
CA GLN A 56 11.07 0.57 5.41
C GLN A 56 10.98 0.05 3.98
N ARG A 57 10.97 -1.27 3.83
CA ARG A 57 10.82 -1.87 2.49
C ARG A 57 9.45 -1.56 1.88
N MET A 58 8.38 -1.56 2.67
CA MET A 58 7.04 -1.21 2.21
C MET A 58 6.95 0.25 1.75
N ASP A 59 7.63 1.15 2.46
CA ASP A 59 7.69 2.57 2.11
C ASP A 59 8.34 2.79 0.74
N GLU A 60 9.36 2.00 0.36
CA GLU A 60 9.97 2.04 -0.98
C GLU A 60 8.94 1.68 -2.08
N TYR A 61 8.10 0.66 -1.83
CA TYR A 61 7.03 0.30 -2.77
C TYR A 61 5.92 1.36 -2.82
N GLY A 62 5.62 1.97 -1.68
CA GLY A 62 4.69 3.11 -1.61
C GLY A 62 5.16 4.30 -2.44
N ALA A 63 6.44 4.65 -2.34
CA ALA A 63 7.06 5.71 -3.14
C ALA A 63 6.94 5.42 -4.65
N ALA A 64 7.21 4.19 -5.07
CA ALA A 64 7.04 3.80 -6.48
C ALA A 64 5.59 3.93 -6.96
N VAL A 65 4.61 3.62 -6.10
CA VAL A 65 3.18 3.82 -6.42
C VAL A 65 2.87 5.30 -6.61
N GLN A 66 3.43 6.18 -5.77
CA GLN A 66 3.24 7.63 -5.88
C GLN A 66 3.81 8.17 -7.19
N GLU A 67 5.05 7.83 -7.53
CA GLU A 67 5.68 8.25 -8.79
C GLU A 67 4.85 7.85 -10.01
N ILE A 68 4.34 6.62 -10.02
CA ILE A 68 3.49 6.12 -11.10
C ILE A 68 2.12 6.83 -11.11
N ALA A 69 1.55 7.09 -9.93
CA ALA A 69 0.28 7.84 -9.85
C ALA A 69 0.42 9.24 -10.45
N ASP A 70 1.51 9.93 -10.14
CA ASP A 70 1.81 11.27 -10.67
C ASP A 70 1.98 11.24 -12.20
N GLU A 71 2.71 10.25 -12.74
CA GLU A 71 2.93 10.10 -14.18
C GLU A 71 1.63 9.87 -14.95
N PHE A 72 0.71 9.09 -14.40
CA PHE A 72 -0.56 8.75 -15.06
C PHE A 72 -1.73 9.67 -14.66
N GLU A 73 -1.48 10.75 -13.93
CA GLU A 73 -2.53 11.63 -13.38
C GLU A 73 -3.62 10.82 -12.66
N ALA A 74 -3.20 9.81 -11.89
CA ALA A 74 -4.07 8.98 -11.08
C ALA A 74 -4.33 9.63 -9.72
N VAL A 75 -5.46 9.32 -9.12
CA VAL A 75 -5.69 9.64 -7.71
C VAL A 75 -4.77 8.77 -6.86
N PHE A 76 -3.88 9.40 -6.11
CA PHE A 76 -3.02 8.70 -5.16
C PHE A 76 -3.69 8.61 -3.80
N VAL A 77 -3.71 7.41 -3.22
CA VAL A 77 -4.24 7.16 -1.87
C VAL A 77 -3.14 6.55 -1.01
N ASP A 78 -2.65 7.29 -0.05
CA ASP A 78 -1.66 6.81 0.91
C ASP A 78 -2.35 5.99 2.01
N THR A 79 -2.47 4.69 1.75
CA THR A 79 -3.06 3.74 2.69
C THR A 79 -2.16 3.55 3.92
N GLN A 80 -0.83 3.65 3.75
CA GLN A 80 0.10 3.55 4.85
C GLN A 80 -0.06 4.72 5.83
N ALA A 81 -0.15 5.94 5.33
CA ALA A 81 -0.39 7.12 6.18
C ALA A 81 -1.74 7.01 6.94
N ALA A 82 -2.76 6.44 6.32
CA ALA A 82 -4.03 6.20 7.00
C ALA A 82 -3.90 5.22 8.18
N PHE A 83 -3.08 4.17 8.03
CA PHE A 83 -2.76 3.27 9.14
C PHE A 83 -1.87 3.93 10.19
N ASP A 84 -0.90 4.73 9.79
CA ASP A 84 -0.03 5.44 10.73
C ASP A 84 -0.86 6.34 11.66
N ALA A 85 -1.79 7.10 11.11
CA ALA A 85 -2.72 7.93 11.90
C ALA A 85 -3.61 7.08 12.85
N LEU A 86 -4.07 5.91 12.40
CA LEU A 86 -4.83 5.00 13.26
C LEU A 86 -3.97 4.46 14.42
N LEU A 87 -2.70 4.16 14.16
CA LEU A 87 -1.78 3.56 15.12
C LEU A 87 -1.24 4.55 16.16
N GLU A 88 -1.45 5.87 15.99
CA GLU A 88 -1.20 6.85 17.04
C GLU A 88 -2.03 6.59 18.30
N HIS A 89 -3.20 5.94 18.14
CA HIS A 89 -4.17 5.70 19.22
C HIS A 89 -4.52 4.24 19.42
N ASN A 90 -3.99 3.33 18.59
CA ASN A 90 -4.33 1.90 18.62
C ASN A 90 -3.08 1.03 18.59
N HIS A 91 -3.09 -0.05 19.35
CA HIS A 91 -2.02 -1.04 19.25
C HIS A 91 -2.15 -1.83 17.94
N PRO A 92 -1.06 -2.09 17.17
CA PRO A 92 -1.13 -2.81 15.90
C PRO A 92 -1.91 -4.13 15.97
N ALA A 93 -1.72 -4.92 17.04
CA ALA A 93 -2.40 -6.20 17.20
C ALA A 93 -3.94 -6.09 17.30
N SER A 94 -4.49 -4.91 17.66
CA SER A 94 -5.93 -4.69 17.66
C SER A 94 -6.50 -4.43 16.26
N VAL A 95 -5.63 -4.08 15.30
CA VAL A 95 -5.98 -3.80 13.91
C VAL A 95 -5.70 -5.01 13.02
N ALA A 96 -4.50 -5.63 13.20
CA ALA A 96 -4.08 -6.83 12.49
C ALA A 96 -3.13 -7.65 13.38
N TRP A 97 -3.50 -8.86 13.72
CA TRP A 97 -2.68 -9.71 14.60
C TRP A 97 -1.33 -10.12 13.97
N ASP A 98 -1.25 -10.17 12.66
CA ASP A 98 -0.06 -10.53 11.88
C ASP A 98 0.56 -9.34 11.14
N ARG A 99 0.10 -8.12 11.43
CA ARG A 99 0.58 -6.87 10.83
C ARG A 99 0.20 -6.65 9.35
N ILE A 100 -0.56 -7.58 8.74
CA ILE A 100 -0.79 -7.61 7.28
C ILE A 100 -2.27 -7.78 6.93
N HIS A 101 -2.97 -8.69 7.62
CA HIS A 101 -4.36 -8.99 7.35
C HIS A 101 -5.27 -8.23 8.34
N PRO A 102 -5.77 -7.05 7.95
CA PRO A 102 -6.54 -6.21 8.85
C PRO A 102 -7.90 -6.81 9.17
N GLY A 103 -8.32 -6.62 10.41
CA GLY A 103 -9.69 -6.86 10.83
C GLY A 103 -10.66 -5.77 10.37
N PRO A 104 -11.91 -5.77 10.87
CA PRO A 104 -12.94 -4.80 10.45
C PRO A 104 -12.53 -3.33 10.57
N VAL A 105 -11.78 -2.99 11.63
CA VAL A 105 -11.27 -1.62 11.83
C VAL A 105 -10.32 -1.23 10.72
N GLY A 106 -9.38 -2.10 10.35
CA GLY A 106 -8.43 -1.83 9.28
C GLY A 106 -9.11 -1.78 7.90
N HIS A 107 -10.08 -2.63 7.64
CA HIS A 107 -10.88 -2.53 6.40
C HIS A 107 -11.65 -1.21 6.32
N MET A 108 -12.20 -0.72 7.42
CA MET A 108 -12.87 0.57 7.47
C MET A 108 -11.88 1.72 7.22
N THR A 109 -10.66 1.61 7.75
CA THR A 109 -9.58 2.60 7.51
C THR A 109 -9.23 2.69 6.03
N ILE A 110 -9.04 1.55 5.36
CA ILE A 110 -8.79 1.49 3.91
C ILE A 110 -9.96 2.10 3.12
N ALA A 111 -11.19 1.71 3.44
CA ALA A 111 -12.37 2.22 2.76
C ALA A 111 -12.49 3.74 2.92
N ARG A 112 -12.25 4.27 4.12
CA ARG A 112 -12.29 5.71 4.40
C ARG A 112 -11.20 6.45 3.62
N ALA A 113 -9.96 5.95 3.63
CA ALA A 113 -8.86 6.55 2.87
C ALA A 113 -9.19 6.61 1.37
N PHE A 114 -9.73 5.54 0.81
CA PHE A 114 -10.18 5.50 -0.57
C PHE A 114 -11.26 6.56 -0.87
N LEU A 115 -12.32 6.61 -0.06
CA LEU A 115 -13.43 7.55 -0.25
C LEU A 115 -12.97 9.02 -0.13
N GLN A 116 -12.07 9.31 0.80
CA GLN A 116 -11.45 10.62 0.94
C GLN A 116 -10.63 10.97 -0.29
N GLY A 117 -9.81 10.03 -0.78
CA GLY A 117 -8.99 10.24 -1.96
C GLY A 117 -9.78 10.57 -3.22
N ILE A 118 -10.95 9.98 -3.40
CA ILE A 118 -11.83 10.26 -4.54
C ILE A 118 -12.81 11.41 -4.30
N GLY A 119 -12.75 12.08 -3.16
CA GLY A 119 -13.64 13.20 -2.82
C GLY A 119 -15.08 12.81 -2.53
N ALA A 120 -15.33 11.58 -2.04
CA ALA A 120 -16.65 11.07 -1.68
C ALA A 120 -16.93 11.14 -0.16
N LEU A 121 -15.98 11.63 0.63
CA LEU A 121 -16.05 11.92 2.05
C LEU A 121 -15.47 13.30 2.35
#